data_9712d1435251ec969a23d5e4fb62982f
#
_entry.id   9712d1435251ec969a23d5e4fb62982f
#
_cell.length_a   1.000
_cell.length_b   1.000
_cell.length_c   1.000
_cell.angle_alpha   90.00
_cell.angle_beta   90.00
_cell.angle_gamma   90.00
#
_symmetry.space_group_name_H-M   'P 1'
#
loop_
_entity.id
_entity.type
_entity.pdbx_description
1 polymer ?
#
loop_
_entity_poly.entity_id
_entity_poly.type
_entity_poly.pdbx_seq_one_letter_code
_entity_poly.pdbx_strand_id
1 'polypeptide(L)'
;MSRDDLLSWIPAGHPDEMLVRQVNFERLPEHIAIIMDGNGRWAAQRHLPRVEGHRAGIDAVRDTVETAARLDIKVLTLFAFSIENWKRPATEISTLMMLLKRYLRSELKTLLTNNIKFRVIGRMDELADDIQDELRAAMDRTANDGGMLFNIALNYGGRAEIVDAARRAIESGIRAEDLDERRFATFLYTAGQPDPDLLIRTSGEMRVSNYLLWQIAYAEIYVTETLWPDFRRRHLLEAVLAYQKRERRYGGISIGQARAK
;
A
#
# COMPACT_ATOMS: atom_id res chain seq x y z
N MET A 1 -9.01 -10.62 -13.40
CA MET A 1 -9.60 -9.54 -14.23
C MET A 1 -8.79 -9.44 -15.52
N SER A 2 -9.36 -9.05 -16.66
CA SER A 2 -8.65 -9.02 -17.95
C SER A 2 -8.24 -7.59 -18.34
N ARG A 3 -7.35 -7.49 -19.35
CA ARG A 3 -7.02 -6.20 -19.98
C ARG A 3 -8.27 -5.47 -20.48
N ASP A 4 -9.22 -6.22 -21.03
CA ASP A 4 -10.45 -5.67 -21.63
C ASP A 4 -11.37 -5.10 -20.53
N ASP A 5 -11.42 -5.71 -19.35
CA ASP A 5 -12.14 -5.17 -18.20
C ASP A 5 -11.58 -3.82 -17.75
N LEU A 6 -10.25 -3.68 -17.73
CA LEU A 6 -9.61 -2.42 -17.37
C LEU A 6 -9.80 -1.35 -18.46
N LEU A 7 -9.72 -1.74 -19.74
CA LEU A 7 -9.95 -0.83 -20.87
C LEU A 7 -11.40 -0.35 -20.91
N SER A 8 -12.38 -1.20 -20.62
CA SER A 8 -13.80 -0.82 -20.60
C SER A 8 -14.15 0.23 -19.52
N TRP A 9 -13.33 0.32 -18.47
CA TRP A 9 -13.48 1.30 -17.39
C TRP A 9 -12.86 2.67 -17.73
N ILE A 10 -11.99 2.73 -18.75
CA ILE A 10 -11.34 3.95 -19.20
C ILE A 10 -12.19 4.58 -20.30
N PRO A 11 -12.51 5.88 -20.22
CA PRO A 11 -13.21 6.56 -21.33
C PRO A 11 -12.47 6.41 -22.66
N ALA A 12 -13.20 6.14 -23.72
CA ALA A 12 -12.61 5.96 -25.06
C ALA A 12 -11.78 7.20 -25.48
N GLY A 13 -10.58 6.93 -25.98
CA GLY A 13 -9.62 7.99 -26.37
C GLY A 13 -8.85 8.62 -25.19
N HIS A 14 -9.03 8.13 -23.96
CA HIS A 14 -8.26 8.63 -22.82
C HIS A 14 -6.79 8.20 -22.94
N PRO A 15 -5.80 9.08 -22.62
CA PRO A 15 -4.37 8.76 -22.73
C PRO A 15 -3.92 7.50 -21.97
N ASP A 16 -4.62 7.12 -20.89
CA ASP A 16 -4.32 5.95 -20.08
C ASP A 16 -4.52 4.62 -20.84
N GLU A 17 -5.35 4.60 -21.91
CA GLU A 17 -5.49 3.39 -22.74
C GLU A 17 -4.15 2.92 -23.30
N MET A 18 -3.30 3.85 -23.71
CA MET A 18 -1.97 3.52 -24.23
C MET A 18 -1.09 2.85 -23.16
N LEU A 19 -1.19 3.30 -21.92
CA LEU A 19 -0.45 2.69 -20.81
C LEU A 19 -0.97 1.28 -20.53
N VAL A 20 -2.29 1.09 -20.44
CA VAL A 20 -2.90 -0.23 -20.22
C VAL A 20 -2.51 -1.23 -21.31
N ARG A 21 -2.46 -0.80 -22.59
CA ARG A 21 -2.05 -1.65 -23.71
C ARG A 21 -0.59 -2.13 -23.61
N GLN A 22 0.27 -1.36 -22.93
CA GLN A 22 1.68 -1.71 -22.71
C GLN A 22 1.88 -2.64 -21.51
N VAL A 23 0.93 -2.70 -20.55
CA VAL A 23 1.04 -3.57 -19.38
C VAL A 23 1.03 -5.04 -19.79
N ASN A 24 2.02 -5.78 -19.30
CA ASN A 24 2.03 -7.24 -19.37
C ASN A 24 1.32 -7.82 -18.14
N PHE A 25 0.13 -8.37 -18.33
CA PHE A 25 -0.71 -8.90 -17.25
C PHE A 25 -0.18 -10.22 -16.65
N GLU A 26 0.80 -10.87 -17.29
CA GLU A 26 1.47 -12.06 -16.76
C GLU A 26 2.67 -11.70 -15.84
N ARG A 27 3.06 -10.43 -15.80
CA ARG A 27 4.21 -9.94 -15.02
C ARG A 27 3.84 -8.79 -14.10
N LEU A 28 2.66 -8.84 -13.53
CA LEU A 28 2.23 -7.85 -12.53
C LEU A 28 2.95 -8.09 -11.19
N PRO A 29 3.23 -7.02 -10.40
CA PRO A 29 3.59 -7.19 -9.00
C PRO A 29 2.42 -7.84 -8.25
N GLU A 30 2.69 -8.83 -7.41
CA GLU A 30 1.67 -9.46 -6.58
C GLU A 30 1.24 -8.53 -5.44
N HIS A 31 2.20 -7.84 -4.84
CA HIS A 31 1.97 -6.89 -3.75
C HIS A 31 2.61 -5.53 -4.05
N ILE A 32 1.79 -4.48 -4.01
CA ILE A 32 2.23 -3.08 -4.13
C ILE A 32 2.09 -2.40 -2.76
N ALA A 33 3.18 -1.80 -2.29
CA ALA A 33 3.19 -0.96 -1.09
C ALA A 33 3.39 0.51 -1.47
N ILE A 34 2.65 1.45 -0.86
CA ILE A 34 2.72 2.87 -1.22
C ILE A 34 2.94 3.75 0.01
N ILE A 35 3.96 4.61 -0.04
CA ILE A 35 4.16 5.72 0.89
C ILE A 35 3.51 6.97 0.30
N MET A 36 2.38 7.37 0.89
CA MET A 36 1.53 8.48 0.45
C MET A 36 2.06 9.83 0.94
N ASP A 37 3.16 10.30 0.34
CA ASP A 37 3.81 11.55 0.73
C ASP A 37 3.38 12.73 -0.15
N GLY A 38 3.47 13.96 0.39
CA GLY A 38 3.24 15.19 -0.35
C GLY A 38 1.94 15.93 -0.03
N ASN A 39 1.05 15.42 0.83
CA ASN A 39 -0.21 16.08 1.16
C ASN A 39 0.00 17.53 1.65
N GLY A 40 0.96 17.73 2.56
CA GLY A 40 1.26 19.07 3.10
C GLY A 40 1.87 20.00 2.05
N ARG A 41 2.75 19.51 1.18
CA ARG A 41 3.36 20.28 0.08
C ARG A 41 2.30 20.68 -0.96
N TRP A 42 1.40 19.78 -1.29
CA TRP A 42 0.29 20.03 -2.18
C TRP A 42 -0.60 21.19 -1.68
N ALA A 43 -0.95 21.18 -0.40
CA ALA A 43 -1.73 22.24 0.22
C ALA A 43 -0.96 23.57 0.22
N ALA A 44 0.34 23.56 0.62
CA ALA A 44 1.19 24.75 0.65
C ALA A 44 1.33 25.42 -0.73
N GLN A 45 1.50 24.63 -1.81
CA GLN A 45 1.57 25.13 -3.19
C GLN A 45 0.26 25.84 -3.63
N ARG A 46 -0.86 25.53 -2.95
CA ARG A 46 -2.20 26.11 -3.24
C ARG A 46 -2.65 27.13 -2.20
N HIS A 47 -1.74 27.51 -1.28
CA HIS A 47 -2.03 28.42 -0.17
C HIS A 47 -3.20 27.94 0.72
N LEU A 48 -3.35 26.61 0.85
CA LEU A 48 -4.38 25.96 1.63
C LEU A 48 -3.83 25.43 2.97
N PRO A 49 -4.67 25.31 4.00
CA PRO A 49 -4.33 24.60 5.22
C PRO A 49 -3.90 23.15 4.90
N ARG A 50 -2.94 22.63 5.67
CA ARG A 50 -2.38 21.27 5.46
C ARG A 50 -3.44 20.16 5.41
N VAL A 51 -4.53 20.32 6.17
CA VAL A 51 -5.66 19.39 6.22
C VAL A 51 -6.36 19.24 4.86
N GLU A 52 -6.38 20.26 4.03
CA GLU A 52 -6.98 20.17 2.70
C GLU A 52 -6.20 19.26 1.76
N GLY A 53 -4.87 19.19 1.93
CA GLY A 53 -4.07 18.20 1.21
C GLY A 53 -4.42 16.76 1.61
N HIS A 54 -4.65 16.49 2.89
CA HIS A 54 -5.10 15.18 3.35
C HIS A 54 -6.51 14.84 2.84
N ARG A 55 -7.41 15.85 2.80
CA ARG A 55 -8.75 15.66 2.24
C ARG A 55 -8.71 15.34 0.75
N ALA A 56 -7.93 16.08 -0.02
CA ALA A 56 -7.74 15.82 -1.46
C ALA A 56 -7.07 14.46 -1.72
N GLY A 57 -6.21 14.00 -0.81
CA GLY A 57 -5.56 12.69 -0.88
C GLY A 57 -6.52 11.50 -0.82
N ILE A 58 -7.76 11.68 -0.33
CA ILE A 58 -8.79 10.63 -0.29
C ILE A 58 -9.17 10.16 -1.70
N ASP A 59 -9.29 11.07 -2.65
CA ASP A 59 -9.60 10.72 -4.04
C ASP A 59 -8.47 9.93 -4.69
N ALA A 60 -7.21 10.23 -4.33
CA ALA A 60 -6.07 9.43 -4.77
C ALA A 60 -6.09 8.01 -4.18
N VAL A 61 -6.51 7.84 -2.91
CA VAL A 61 -6.70 6.51 -2.31
C VAL A 61 -7.74 5.71 -3.10
N ARG A 62 -8.92 6.31 -3.37
CA ARG A 62 -9.99 5.64 -4.12
C ARG A 62 -9.52 5.19 -5.50
N ASP A 63 -8.97 6.11 -6.29
CA ASP A 63 -8.50 5.82 -7.65
C ASP A 63 -7.40 4.76 -7.67
N THR A 64 -6.49 4.78 -6.69
CA THR A 64 -5.42 3.78 -6.53
C THR A 64 -5.98 2.40 -6.18
N VAL A 65 -6.90 2.31 -5.21
CA VAL A 65 -7.53 1.04 -4.79
C VAL A 65 -8.32 0.42 -5.93
N GLU A 66 -9.15 1.20 -6.61
CA GLU A 66 -9.93 0.71 -7.76
C GLU A 66 -9.03 0.27 -8.91
N THR A 67 -7.97 1.02 -9.21
CA THR A 67 -7.02 0.67 -10.27
C THR A 67 -6.26 -0.61 -9.93
N ALA A 68 -5.77 -0.75 -8.70
CA ALA A 68 -5.05 -1.96 -8.25
C ALA A 68 -5.95 -3.20 -8.30
N ALA A 69 -7.21 -3.08 -7.85
CA ALA A 69 -8.17 -4.18 -7.92
C ALA A 69 -8.46 -4.60 -9.37
N ARG A 70 -8.60 -3.63 -10.29
CA ARG A 70 -8.83 -3.90 -11.73
C ARG A 70 -7.59 -4.43 -12.46
N LEU A 71 -6.39 -4.15 -11.95
CA LEU A 71 -5.14 -4.78 -12.41
C LEU A 71 -4.98 -6.21 -11.90
N ASP A 72 -5.87 -6.69 -11.03
CA ASP A 72 -5.76 -8.00 -10.35
C ASP A 72 -4.54 -8.11 -9.42
N ILE A 73 -4.12 -6.98 -8.84
CA ILE A 73 -3.11 -6.97 -7.78
C ILE A 73 -3.67 -7.74 -6.57
N LYS A 74 -2.86 -8.63 -6.00
CA LYS A 74 -3.32 -9.48 -4.89
C LYS A 74 -3.33 -8.74 -3.56
N VAL A 75 -2.31 -7.91 -3.32
CA VAL A 75 -2.19 -7.13 -2.09
C VAL A 75 -1.82 -5.69 -2.41
N LEU A 76 -2.55 -4.74 -1.85
CA LEU A 76 -2.21 -3.31 -1.84
C LEU A 76 -2.06 -2.85 -0.39
N THR A 77 -0.91 -2.28 -0.03
CA THR A 77 -0.69 -1.72 1.30
C THR A 77 -0.41 -0.23 1.22
N LEU A 78 -1.20 0.60 1.90
CA LEU A 78 -1.04 2.05 1.95
C LEU A 78 -0.57 2.52 3.34
N PHE A 79 0.45 3.38 3.38
CA PHE A 79 0.99 3.98 4.61
C PHE A 79 0.19 5.22 4.99
N ALA A 80 -0.86 5.07 5.81
CA ALA A 80 -1.77 6.16 6.14
C ALA A 80 -1.35 6.94 7.39
N PHE A 81 -0.86 6.27 8.45
CA PHE A 81 -0.46 6.93 9.68
C PHE A 81 0.69 6.18 10.38
N SER A 82 1.85 6.83 10.48
CA SER A 82 3.00 6.27 11.17
C SER A 82 3.00 6.58 12.67
N ILE A 83 3.71 5.77 13.45
CA ILE A 83 3.96 6.03 14.89
C ILE A 83 4.58 7.43 15.08
N GLU A 84 5.47 7.86 14.19
CA GLU A 84 6.11 9.17 14.26
C GLU A 84 5.12 10.34 14.08
N ASN A 85 3.95 10.09 13.47
CA ASN A 85 2.92 11.12 13.24
C ASN A 85 2.22 11.56 14.52
N TRP A 86 2.32 10.83 15.63
CA TRP A 86 1.84 11.27 16.93
C TRP A 86 2.52 12.54 17.45
N LYS A 87 3.69 12.89 16.90
CA LYS A 87 4.40 14.14 17.20
C LYS A 87 3.76 15.38 16.54
N ARG A 88 2.77 15.19 15.66
CA ARG A 88 2.06 16.29 14.98
C ARG A 88 1.10 17.01 15.95
N PRO A 89 0.66 18.24 15.62
CA PRO A 89 -0.36 18.92 16.40
C PRO A 89 -1.63 18.06 16.57
N ALA A 90 -2.21 18.07 17.77
CA ALA A 90 -3.40 17.26 18.09
C ALA A 90 -4.58 17.55 17.15
N THR A 91 -4.74 18.79 16.69
CA THR A 91 -5.76 19.18 15.71
C THR A 91 -5.56 18.52 14.33
N GLU A 92 -4.32 18.33 13.89
CA GLU A 92 -4.03 17.61 12.66
C GLU A 92 -4.35 16.11 12.83
N ILE A 93 -3.93 15.50 13.94
CA ILE A 93 -4.18 14.09 14.26
C ILE A 93 -5.69 13.82 14.31
N SER A 94 -6.46 14.62 15.07
CA SER A 94 -7.91 14.45 15.16
C SER A 94 -8.61 14.57 13.80
N THR A 95 -8.13 15.49 12.96
CA THR A 95 -8.66 15.62 11.59
C THR A 95 -8.33 14.40 10.73
N LEU A 96 -7.10 13.85 10.82
CA LEU A 96 -6.72 12.64 10.09
C LEU A 96 -7.59 11.44 10.50
N MET A 97 -7.86 11.27 11.80
CA MET A 97 -8.72 10.19 12.30
C MET A 97 -10.18 10.37 11.85
N MET A 98 -10.69 11.61 11.85
CA MET A 98 -12.01 11.92 11.30
C MET A 98 -12.10 11.62 9.79
N LEU A 99 -11.08 11.97 9.01
CA LEU A 99 -11.02 11.68 7.58
C LEU A 99 -10.96 10.16 7.31
N LEU A 100 -10.22 9.40 8.12
CA LEU A 100 -10.18 7.95 8.05
C LEU A 100 -11.59 7.35 8.27
N LYS A 101 -12.29 7.74 9.32
CA LYS A 101 -13.67 7.28 9.60
C LYS A 101 -14.60 7.61 8.45
N ARG A 102 -14.52 8.84 7.93
CA ARG A 102 -15.34 9.25 6.79
C ARG A 102 -15.04 8.40 5.55
N TYR A 103 -13.77 8.14 5.26
CA TYR A 103 -13.36 7.28 4.15
C TYR A 103 -13.94 5.88 4.30
N LEU A 104 -13.77 5.24 5.45
CA LEU A 104 -14.29 3.89 5.69
C LEU A 104 -15.80 3.82 5.45
N ARG A 105 -16.57 4.77 5.98
CA ARG A 105 -18.03 4.82 5.80
C ARG A 105 -18.44 5.03 4.35
N SER A 106 -17.74 5.91 3.62
CA SER A 106 -18.08 6.22 2.22
C SER A 106 -17.66 5.12 1.26
N GLU A 107 -16.51 4.47 1.49
CA GLU A 107 -15.92 3.52 0.54
C GLU A 107 -16.26 2.06 0.83
N LEU A 108 -16.86 1.75 1.98
CA LEU A 108 -17.16 0.37 2.33
C LEU A 108 -18.03 -0.32 1.28
N LYS A 109 -19.01 0.39 0.69
CA LYS A 109 -19.81 -0.14 -0.41
C LYS A 109 -18.95 -0.45 -1.64
N THR A 110 -18.02 0.43 -1.97
CA THR A 110 -17.07 0.26 -3.10
C THR A 110 -16.17 -0.95 -2.86
N LEU A 111 -15.66 -1.13 -1.62
CA LEU A 111 -14.85 -2.29 -1.27
C LEU A 111 -15.62 -3.61 -1.48
N LEU A 112 -16.83 -3.69 -0.94
CA LEU A 112 -17.71 -4.86 -1.10
C LEU A 112 -18.06 -5.14 -2.57
N THR A 113 -18.44 -4.11 -3.34
CA THR A 113 -18.79 -4.26 -4.75
C THR A 113 -17.63 -4.77 -5.60
N ASN A 114 -16.39 -4.38 -5.27
CA ASN A 114 -15.19 -4.81 -5.96
C ASN A 114 -14.53 -6.05 -5.34
N ASN A 115 -15.20 -6.73 -4.40
CA ASN A 115 -14.69 -7.93 -3.74
C ASN A 115 -13.32 -7.70 -3.07
N ILE A 116 -13.15 -6.55 -2.41
CA ILE A 116 -11.89 -6.13 -1.77
C ILE A 116 -11.95 -6.41 -0.28
N LYS A 117 -11.06 -7.27 0.20
CA LYS A 117 -10.89 -7.55 1.62
C LYS A 117 -10.08 -6.44 2.27
N PHE A 118 -10.65 -5.78 3.28
CA PHE A 118 -9.98 -4.72 4.03
C PHE A 118 -9.26 -5.26 5.26
N ARG A 119 -8.06 -4.77 5.54
CA ARG A 119 -7.28 -5.12 6.73
C ARG A 119 -6.49 -3.91 7.25
N VAL A 120 -6.29 -3.88 8.56
CA VAL A 120 -5.40 -2.91 9.21
C VAL A 120 -4.14 -3.62 9.66
N ILE A 121 -2.98 -3.00 9.44
CA ILE A 121 -1.69 -3.40 10.02
C ILE A 121 -1.13 -2.28 10.88
N GLY A 122 -0.53 -2.64 12.02
CA GLY A 122 -0.02 -1.71 13.04
C GLY A 122 -0.71 -1.90 14.38
N ARG A 123 -0.45 -0.99 15.31
CA ARG A 123 -0.97 -1.06 16.68
C ARG A 123 -2.36 -0.42 16.76
N MET A 124 -3.35 -1.15 16.24
CA MET A 124 -4.74 -0.69 16.18
C MET A 124 -5.35 -0.49 17.58
N ASP A 125 -4.97 -1.32 18.52
CA ASP A 125 -5.41 -1.31 19.92
C ASP A 125 -4.97 -0.07 20.72
N GLU A 126 -3.99 0.69 20.24
CA GLU A 126 -3.57 1.98 20.82
C GLU A 126 -4.38 3.18 20.25
N LEU A 127 -5.26 2.95 19.27
CA LEU A 127 -6.13 3.98 18.72
C LEU A 127 -7.35 4.22 19.65
N ALA A 128 -8.04 5.36 19.50
CA ALA A 128 -9.28 5.61 20.22
C ALA A 128 -10.35 4.56 19.88
N ASP A 129 -11.16 4.19 20.88
CA ASP A 129 -12.15 3.11 20.80
C ASP A 129 -13.09 3.27 19.59
N ASP A 130 -13.57 4.48 19.35
CA ASP A 130 -14.47 4.81 18.24
C ASP A 130 -13.82 4.63 16.84
N ILE A 131 -12.50 4.72 16.77
CA ILE A 131 -11.73 4.40 15.55
C ILE A 131 -11.58 2.89 15.40
N GLN A 132 -11.25 2.20 16.50
CA GLN A 132 -11.12 0.75 16.53
C GLN A 132 -12.43 0.07 16.08
N ASP A 133 -13.57 0.57 16.56
CA ASP A 133 -14.89 0.02 16.23
C ASP A 133 -15.20 0.16 14.73
N GLU A 134 -14.95 1.33 14.13
CA GLU A 134 -15.11 1.53 12.69
C GLU A 134 -14.20 0.62 11.85
N LEU A 135 -12.95 0.45 12.29
CA LEU A 135 -11.98 -0.43 11.61
C LEU A 135 -12.41 -1.90 11.70
N ARG A 136 -12.80 -2.38 12.90
CA ARG A 136 -13.31 -3.74 13.10
C ARG A 136 -14.55 -3.99 12.25
N ALA A 137 -15.52 -3.07 12.28
CA ALA A 137 -16.73 -3.20 11.48
C ALA A 137 -16.44 -3.28 9.97
N ALA A 138 -15.47 -2.52 9.45
CA ALA A 138 -15.07 -2.59 8.05
C ALA A 138 -14.37 -3.91 7.71
N MET A 139 -13.46 -4.39 8.58
CA MET A 139 -12.79 -5.69 8.42
C MET A 139 -13.78 -6.85 8.44
N ASP A 140 -14.72 -6.87 9.39
CA ASP A 140 -15.71 -7.94 9.53
C ASP A 140 -16.64 -8.00 8.32
N ARG A 141 -17.08 -6.84 7.82
CA ARG A 141 -17.98 -6.77 6.65
C ARG A 141 -17.33 -7.23 5.36
N THR A 142 -16.00 -7.10 5.24
CA THR A 142 -15.23 -7.52 4.05
C THR A 142 -14.48 -8.83 4.26
N ALA A 143 -14.69 -9.52 5.39
CA ALA A 143 -13.92 -10.71 5.79
C ALA A 143 -13.99 -11.85 4.76
N ASN A 144 -15.13 -12.01 4.09
CA ASN A 144 -15.40 -13.08 3.14
C ASN A 144 -15.08 -12.70 1.68
N ASP A 145 -14.65 -11.46 1.44
CA ASP A 145 -14.23 -11.03 0.11
C ASP A 145 -12.91 -11.72 -0.28
N GLY A 146 -12.86 -12.29 -1.46
CA GLY A 146 -11.75 -13.14 -1.94
C GLY A 146 -10.90 -12.51 -3.04
N GLY A 147 -11.13 -11.24 -3.36
CA GLY A 147 -10.37 -10.50 -4.37
C GLY A 147 -9.08 -9.90 -3.80
N MET A 148 -8.82 -8.64 -4.09
CA MET A 148 -7.63 -7.94 -3.60
C MET A 148 -7.68 -7.75 -2.07
N LEU A 149 -6.57 -8.04 -1.39
CA LEU A 149 -6.38 -7.66 0.01
C LEU A 149 -5.87 -6.21 0.07
N PHE A 150 -6.66 -5.33 0.68
CA PHE A 150 -6.30 -3.93 0.88
C PHE A 150 -5.92 -3.68 2.33
N ASN A 151 -4.63 -3.48 2.60
CA ASN A 151 -4.10 -3.13 3.91
C ASN A 151 -3.98 -1.61 4.05
N ILE A 152 -4.39 -1.10 5.22
CA ILE A 152 -4.01 0.24 5.68
C ILE A 152 -3.05 0.10 6.85
N ALA A 153 -1.85 0.69 6.73
CA ALA A 153 -0.90 0.79 7.83
C ALA A 153 -1.24 2.01 8.70
N LEU A 154 -1.73 1.74 9.91
CA LEU A 154 -2.17 2.74 10.90
C LEU A 154 -1.43 2.54 12.20
N ASN A 155 -0.98 3.63 12.82
CA ASN A 155 -0.13 3.58 14.01
C ASN A 155 1.00 2.56 13.82
N TYR A 156 1.59 2.62 12.63
CA TYR A 156 2.53 1.64 12.13
C TYR A 156 3.95 2.17 12.11
N GLY A 157 4.91 1.30 12.41
CA GLY A 157 6.34 1.51 12.21
C GLY A 157 7.07 0.18 12.15
N GLY A 158 7.91 -0.04 11.12
CA GLY A 158 8.57 -1.32 10.87
C GLY A 158 9.47 -1.78 12.02
N ARG A 159 10.16 -0.86 12.68
CA ARG A 159 10.95 -1.21 13.88
C ARG A 159 10.06 -1.69 15.02
N ALA A 160 8.92 -1.04 15.24
CA ALA A 160 7.95 -1.47 16.26
C ALA A 160 7.34 -2.82 15.90
N GLU A 161 6.96 -3.05 14.64
CA GLU A 161 6.46 -4.33 14.16
C GLU A 161 7.44 -5.47 14.43
N ILE A 162 8.75 -5.27 14.11
CA ILE A 162 9.79 -6.28 14.36
C ILE A 162 9.89 -6.60 15.85
N VAL A 163 9.86 -5.59 16.72
CA VAL A 163 9.89 -5.80 18.18
C VAL A 163 8.63 -6.52 18.66
N ASP A 164 7.46 -6.15 18.14
CA ASP A 164 6.19 -6.80 18.50
C ASP A 164 6.14 -8.25 17.97
N ALA A 165 6.70 -8.53 16.80
CA ALA A 165 6.86 -9.88 16.27
C ALA A 165 7.80 -10.73 17.14
N ALA A 166 8.93 -10.16 17.58
CA ALA A 166 9.85 -10.83 18.48
C ALA A 166 9.18 -11.18 19.84
N ARG A 167 8.37 -10.26 20.40
CA ARG A 167 7.59 -10.54 21.62
C ARG A 167 6.64 -11.71 21.41
N ARG A 168 5.84 -11.69 20.31
CA ARG A 168 4.92 -12.80 19.98
C ARG A 168 5.65 -14.12 19.79
N ALA A 169 6.83 -14.13 19.19
CA ALA A 169 7.64 -15.31 19.04
C ALA A 169 8.07 -15.87 20.42
N ILE A 170 8.55 -15.01 21.33
CA ILE A 170 8.92 -15.41 22.71
C ILE A 170 7.69 -15.93 23.46
N GLU A 171 6.56 -15.23 23.41
CA GLU A 171 5.30 -15.60 24.05
C GLU A 171 4.72 -16.93 23.52
N SER A 172 4.99 -17.26 22.25
CA SER A 172 4.58 -18.53 21.64
C SER A 172 5.37 -19.74 22.16
N GLY A 173 6.48 -19.51 22.88
CA GLY A 173 7.35 -20.57 23.38
C GLY A 173 8.21 -21.22 22.29
N ILE A 174 8.38 -20.60 21.12
CA ILE A 174 9.24 -21.13 20.05
C ILE A 174 10.68 -21.25 20.54
N ARG A 175 11.33 -22.38 20.25
CA ARG A 175 12.74 -22.61 20.61
C ARG A 175 13.65 -21.85 19.64
N ALA A 176 14.81 -21.42 20.07
CA ALA A 176 15.75 -20.66 19.28
C ALA A 176 16.16 -21.38 17.98
N GLU A 177 16.35 -22.70 18.03
CA GLU A 177 16.71 -23.54 16.89
C GLU A 177 15.58 -23.70 15.85
N ASP A 178 14.32 -23.46 16.23
CA ASP A 178 13.15 -23.53 15.35
C ASP A 178 12.79 -22.16 14.73
N LEU A 179 13.46 -21.08 15.14
CA LEU A 179 13.21 -19.73 14.67
C LEU A 179 14.12 -19.40 13.49
N ASP A 180 13.58 -19.47 12.28
CA ASP A 180 14.17 -18.98 11.03
C ASP A 180 13.40 -17.75 10.49
N GLU A 181 13.85 -17.18 9.36
CA GLU A 181 13.21 -16.02 8.74
C GLU A 181 11.76 -16.29 8.37
N ARG A 182 11.47 -17.48 7.84
CA ARG A 182 10.11 -17.89 7.45
C ARG A 182 9.20 -17.99 8.66
N ARG A 183 9.69 -18.59 9.73
CA ARG A 183 8.94 -18.72 10.98
C ARG A 183 8.74 -17.35 11.64
N PHE A 184 9.77 -16.51 11.63
CA PHE A 184 9.65 -15.15 12.16
C PHE A 184 8.59 -14.33 11.40
N ALA A 185 8.51 -14.45 10.07
CA ALA A 185 7.51 -13.77 9.24
C ALA A 185 6.06 -14.11 9.65
N THR A 186 5.82 -15.28 10.28
CA THR A 186 4.47 -15.64 10.78
C THR A 186 4.03 -14.81 11.99
N PHE A 187 4.94 -14.08 12.62
CA PHE A 187 4.65 -13.19 13.74
C PHE A 187 4.50 -11.72 13.33
N LEU A 188 4.78 -11.37 12.07
CA LEU A 188 4.58 -10.02 11.55
C LEU A 188 3.09 -9.68 11.38
N TYR A 189 2.76 -8.40 11.26
CA TYR A 189 1.39 -7.95 10.98
C TYR A 189 0.89 -8.41 9.60
N THR A 190 1.82 -8.67 8.68
CA THR A 190 1.57 -9.15 7.30
C THR A 190 1.63 -10.67 7.18
N ALA A 191 1.59 -11.41 8.29
CA ALA A 191 1.64 -12.88 8.27
C ALA A 191 0.64 -13.49 7.27
N GLY A 192 1.12 -14.42 6.44
CA GLY A 192 0.32 -15.09 5.41
C GLY A 192 0.11 -14.28 4.13
N GLN A 193 0.74 -13.13 4.00
CA GLN A 193 0.71 -12.30 2.78
C GLN A 193 2.06 -12.40 2.05
N PRO A 194 2.10 -12.23 0.72
CA PRO A 194 3.35 -12.06 0.00
C PRO A 194 4.03 -10.75 0.40
N ASP A 195 5.35 -10.72 0.37
CA ASP A 195 6.11 -9.49 0.55
C ASP A 195 5.90 -8.53 -0.64
N PRO A 196 6.04 -7.20 -0.45
CA PRO A 196 5.91 -6.25 -1.55
C PRO A 196 6.94 -6.48 -2.66
N ASP A 197 6.44 -6.62 -3.89
CA ASP A 197 7.28 -6.63 -5.10
C ASP A 197 7.67 -5.22 -5.51
N LEU A 198 6.77 -4.26 -5.27
CA LEU A 198 6.92 -2.86 -5.67
C LEU A 198 6.58 -1.94 -4.51
N LEU A 199 7.55 -1.12 -4.10
CA LEU A 199 7.35 0.00 -3.19
C LEU A 199 7.30 1.29 -4.00
N ILE A 200 6.17 2.00 -3.95
CA ILE A 200 5.99 3.31 -4.56
C ILE A 200 6.11 4.39 -3.48
N ARG A 201 6.88 5.45 -3.76
CA ARG A 201 6.87 6.64 -2.93
C ARG A 201 6.59 7.87 -3.78
N THR A 202 5.59 8.65 -3.37
CA THR A 202 5.24 9.93 -3.99
C THR A 202 6.08 11.08 -3.44
N SER A 203 6.13 12.20 -4.17
CA SER A 203 6.76 13.46 -3.78
C SER A 203 8.29 13.54 -3.82
N GLY A 204 8.96 12.68 -4.59
CA GLY A 204 10.40 12.78 -4.90
C GLY A 204 11.36 12.34 -3.78
N GLU A 205 10.86 11.86 -2.65
CA GLU A 205 11.70 11.52 -1.50
C GLU A 205 12.23 10.08 -1.56
N MET A 206 13.54 9.88 -1.47
CA MET A 206 14.22 8.57 -1.58
C MET A 206 14.55 7.97 -0.20
N ARG A 207 13.54 7.75 0.63
CA ARG A 207 13.69 7.06 1.93
C ARG A 207 12.47 6.19 2.21
N VAL A 208 12.63 5.12 2.98
CA VAL A 208 11.54 4.17 3.31
C VAL A 208 10.77 4.55 4.57
N SER A 209 11.22 5.52 5.33
CA SER A 209 10.54 6.12 6.50
C SER A 209 9.96 5.10 7.48
N ASN A 210 10.75 4.09 7.86
CA ASN A 210 10.33 3.06 8.81
C ASN A 210 9.09 2.24 8.36
N TYR A 211 8.89 2.12 7.04
CA TYR A 211 7.75 1.40 6.45
C TYR A 211 8.15 0.01 5.97
N LEU A 212 7.42 -1.03 6.42
CA LEU A 212 7.55 -2.43 6.01
C LEU A 212 9.00 -2.93 5.94
N LEU A 213 9.84 -2.57 6.94
CA LEU A 213 11.30 -2.77 6.88
C LEU A 213 11.71 -4.24 6.65
N TRP A 214 11.00 -5.20 7.20
CA TRP A 214 11.23 -6.61 6.96
C TRP A 214 10.81 -7.00 5.55
N GLN A 215 9.62 -6.63 5.16
CA GLN A 215 8.94 -7.09 3.97
C GLN A 215 9.49 -6.50 2.67
N ILE A 216 10.04 -5.27 2.70
CA ILE A 216 10.58 -4.61 1.50
C ILE A 216 12.04 -4.96 1.19
N ALA A 217 12.61 -5.96 1.86
CA ALA A 217 14.03 -6.32 1.69
C ALA A 217 14.43 -6.57 0.22
N TYR A 218 13.51 -7.07 -0.59
CA TYR A 218 13.71 -7.35 -2.01
C TYR A 218 12.74 -6.61 -2.93
N ALA A 219 12.03 -5.61 -2.41
CA ALA A 219 11.09 -4.81 -3.21
C ALA A 219 11.82 -3.91 -4.22
N GLU A 220 11.29 -3.80 -5.43
CA GLU A 220 11.69 -2.74 -6.35
C GLU A 220 11.14 -1.40 -5.89
N ILE A 221 11.96 -0.35 -5.88
CA ILE A 221 11.54 0.97 -5.43
C ILE A 221 11.28 1.88 -6.63
N TYR A 222 10.10 2.47 -6.66
CA TYR A 222 9.71 3.48 -7.63
C TYR A 222 9.39 4.80 -6.92
N VAL A 223 10.12 5.87 -7.26
CA VAL A 223 9.90 7.21 -6.72
C VAL A 223 9.34 8.10 -7.82
N THR A 224 8.26 8.85 -7.50
CA THR A 224 7.67 9.84 -8.41
C THR A 224 7.62 11.21 -7.75
N GLU A 225 7.86 12.27 -8.54
CA GLU A 225 7.73 13.66 -8.11
C GLU A 225 6.27 14.06 -7.83
N THR A 226 5.30 13.29 -8.34
CA THR A 226 3.88 13.55 -8.13
C THR A 226 3.55 13.56 -6.64
N LEU A 227 2.89 14.61 -6.16
CA LEU A 227 2.39 14.70 -4.80
C LEU A 227 1.17 13.78 -4.63
N TRP A 228 0.99 13.15 -3.44
CA TRP A 228 -0.07 12.17 -3.25
C TRP A 228 -1.46 12.63 -3.68
N PRO A 229 -1.95 13.85 -3.38
CA PRO A 229 -3.27 14.28 -3.82
C PRO A 229 -3.47 14.32 -5.34
N ASP A 230 -2.40 14.39 -6.12
CA ASP A 230 -2.44 14.39 -7.58
C ASP A 230 -2.11 13.01 -8.17
N PHE A 231 -1.78 12.01 -7.33
CA PHE A 231 -1.52 10.64 -7.78
C PHE A 231 -2.83 9.99 -8.25
N ARG A 232 -2.80 9.39 -9.45
CA ARG A 232 -3.97 8.80 -10.12
C ARG A 232 -3.58 7.49 -10.80
N ARG A 233 -4.56 6.80 -11.34
CA ARG A 233 -4.41 5.58 -12.17
C ARG A 233 -3.21 5.63 -13.10
N ARG A 234 -3.04 6.72 -13.82
CA ARG A 234 -1.90 6.92 -14.73
C ARG A 234 -0.57 6.66 -14.05
N HIS A 235 -0.35 7.24 -12.88
CA HIS A 235 0.91 7.13 -12.15
C HIS A 235 1.14 5.71 -11.61
N LEU A 236 0.07 5.01 -11.21
CA LEU A 236 0.16 3.61 -10.82
C LEU A 236 0.53 2.73 -12.01
N LEU A 237 -0.07 2.96 -13.19
CA LEU A 237 0.29 2.25 -14.43
C LEU A 237 1.75 2.52 -14.84
N GLU A 238 2.22 3.76 -14.74
CA GLU A 238 3.61 4.13 -15.00
C GLU A 238 4.58 3.40 -14.04
N ALA A 239 4.23 3.28 -12.75
CA ALA A 239 5.02 2.54 -11.77
C ALA A 239 5.06 1.04 -12.09
N VAL A 240 3.93 0.42 -12.46
CA VAL A 240 3.86 -0.98 -12.89
C VAL A 240 4.69 -1.21 -14.15
N LEU A 241 4.61 -0.34 -15.15
CA LEU A 241 5.42 -0.43 -16.36
C LEU A 241 6.93 -0.29 -16.08
N ALA A 242 7.30 0.59 -15.14
CA ALA A 242 8.67 0.72 -14.70
C ALA A 242 9.17 -0.55 -13.99
N TYR A 243 8.36 -1.16 -13.13
CA TYR A 243 8.63 -2.46 -12.51
C TYR A 243 8.84 -3.55 -13.56
N GLN A 244 7.98 -3.66 -14.56
CA GLN A 244 8.06 -4.68 -15.60
C GLN A 244 9.30 -4.58 -16.50
N LYS A 245 9.92 -3.41 -16.58
CA LYS A 245 11.18 -3.21 -17.33
C LYS A 245 12.41 -3.70 -16.56
N ARG A 246 12.29 -3.97 -15.26
CA ARG A 246 13.41 -4.41 -14.42
C ARG A 246 13.55 -5.93 -14.44
N GLU A 247 14.82 -6.40 -14.39
CA GLU A 247 15.14 -7.82 -14.19
C GLU A 247 15.41 -8.07 -12.69
N ARG A 248 14.56 -8.86 -12.03
CA ARG A 248 14.77 -9.27 -10.64
C ARG A 248 15.77 -10.42 -10.58
N ARG A 249 16.96 -10.19 -10.03
CA ARG A 249 18.05 -11.17 -10.03
C ARG A 249 18.18 -11.98 -8.76
N TYR A 250 17.61 -11.56 -7.65
CA TYR A 250 17.68 -12.22 -6.33
C TYR A 250 19.09 -12.79 -6.00
N GLY A 251 20.15 -12.05 -6.31
CA GLY A 251 21.54 -12.50 -6.17
C GLY A 251 22.04 -13.48 -7.26
N GLY A 252 21.20 -13.87 -8.20
CA GLY A 252 21.60 -14.73 -9.34
C GLY A 252 22.29 -13.95 -10.45
N ILE A 253 23.18 -14.63 -11.22
CA ILE A 253 23.81 -14.08 -12.41
C ILE A 253 22.94 -14.42 -13.62
N SER A 254 22.47 -13.43 -14.38
CA SER A 254 21.92 -13.69 -15.73
C SER A 254 23.04 -14.24 -16.58
N ILE A 255 22.96 -15.52 -16.95
CA ILE A 255 23.81 -16.08 -18.01
C ILE A 255 23.34 -15.38 -19.28
N GLY A 256 24.06 -14.31 -19.67
CA GLY A 256 23.86 -13.68 -20.97
C GLY A 256 23.91 -14.75 -22.03
N GLN A 257 22.94 -14.79 -22.93
CA GLN A 257 23.03 -15.57 -24.16
C GLN A 257 24.35 -15.17 -24.80
N ALA A 258 25.35 -16.07 -24.70
CA ALA A 258 26.56 -15.98 -25.49
C ALA A 258 26.10 -15.93 -26.94
N ARG A 259 26.26 -14.77 -27.59
CA ARG A 259 26.10 -14.65 -29.04
C ARG A 259 27.03 -15.71 -29.68
N ALA A 260 26.45 -16.76 -30.18
CA ALA A 260 27.13 -17.61 -31.14
C ALA A 260 27.55 -16.69 -32.30
N LYS A 261 28.88 -16.61 -32.51
CA LYS A 261 29.48 -16.07 -33.75
C LYS A 261 29.31 -17.08 -34.85
#